data_15b9de76e9c8faa849f2cbed9c844724
#
_entry.id   15b9de76e9c8faa849f2cbed9c844724
#
_cell.length_a   1.000
_cell.length_b   1.000
_cell.length_c   1.000
_cell.angle_alpha   90.00
_cell.angle_beta   90.00
_cell.angle_gamma   90.00
#
_symmetry.space_group_name_H-M   'P 1'
#
loop_
_entity.id
_entity.type
_entity.pdbx_description
1 polymer ?
#
loop_
_entity_poly.entity_id
_entity_poly.type
_entity_poly.pdbx_seq_one_letter_code
_entity_poly.pdbx_strand_id
1 'polypeptide(L)'
;MQKNENYPKKIWSSVILWNCSHPKNKILTPEYIERNDGVFLHRFKWLKDNEIGDLDKKWNRLAIEYEDINDPNLIHYTLGTPCFKEYKNTAFSNYWMNAYERLKQGFN
;
A
#
# COMPACT_ATOMS: atom_id res chain seq x y z
N MET A 1 11.16 -16.79 -4.87
CA MET A 1 11.23 -15.65 -3.90
C MET A 1 11.77 -14.43 -4.62
N GLN A 2 10.99 -13.39 -4.72
CA GLN A 2 11.47 -12.17 -5.34
C GLN A 2 12.51 -11.51 -4.45
N LYS A 3 13.66 -11.17 -5.04
CA LYS A 3 14.66 -10.38 -4.33
C LYS A 3 14.08 -9.02 -3.97
N ASN A 4 14.33 -8.60 -2.75
CA ASN A 4 13.94 -7.29 -2.26
C ASN A 4 14.85 -6.23 -2.89
N GLU A 5 14.52 -5.82 -4.11
CA GLU A 5 15.32 -4.83 -4.84
C GLU A 5 14.99 -3.43 -4.34
N ASN A 6 16.02 -2.62 -4.17
CA ASN A 6 15.86 -1.22 -3.81
C ASN A 6 15.61 -0.42 -5.09
N TYR A 7 14.35 -0.05 -5.33
CA TYR A 7 13.97 0.80 -6.46
C TYR A 7 12.97 1.88 -6.00
N PRO A 8 12.92 3.05 -6.70
CA PRO A 8 12.16 4.20 -6.21
C PRO A 8 10.66 3.96 -6.00
N LYS A 9 10.05 3.06 -6.77
CA LYS A 9 8.60 2.80 -6.74
C LYS A 9 8.20 1.61 -5.87
N LYS A 10 9.07 1.16 -4.97
CA LYS A 10 8.94 -0.12 -4.26
C LYS A 10 7.61 -0.29 -3.52
N ILE A 11 7.03 0.75 -2.95
CA ILE A 11 5.83 0.67 -2.12
C ILE A 11 4.66 1.43 -2.76
N TRP A 12 4.87 2.05 -3.90
CA TRP A 12 3.87 2.89 -4.55
C TRP A 12 2.58 2.13 -4.88
N SER A 13 2.69 0.86 -5.25
CA SER A 13 1.52 0.05 -5.63
C SER A 13 0.66 -0.41 -4.45
N SER A 14 1.05 -0.13 -3.21
CA SER A 14 0.26 -0.54 -2.05
C SER A 14 -0.97 0.33 -1.82
N VAL A 15 -0.95 1.59 -2.26
CA VAL A 15 -2.11 2.48 -2.28
C VAL A 15 -2.07 3.27 -3.58
N ILE A 16 -3.13 3.16 -4.38
CA ILE A 16 -3.18 3.78 -5.70
C ILE A 16 -4.50 4.54 -5.86
N LEU A 17 -4.40 5.81 -6.25
CA LEU A 17 -5.54 6.58 -6.74
C LEU A 17 -5.52 6.55 -8.26
N TRP A 18 -6.49 5.86 -8.86
CA TRP A 18 -6.54 5.63 -10.29
C TRP A 18 -7.22 6.78 -11.05
N ASN A 19 -6.55 7.32 -12.06
CA ASN A 19 -7.22 8.17 -13.04
C ASN A 19 -7.85 7.26 -14.10
N CYS A 20 -9.12 6.95 -13.92
CA CYS A 20 -9.84 6.01 -14.80
C CYS A 20 -10.12 6.59 -16.19
N SER A 21 -10.00 7.91 -16.38
CA SER A 21 -10.16 8.52 -17.68
C SER A 21 -8.85 8.57 -18.50
N HIS A 22 -7.71 8.24 -17.87
CA HIS A 22 -6.42 8.22 -18.57
C HIS A 22 -6.38 7.05 -19.56
N PRO A 23 -6.15 7.30 -20.87
CA PRO A 23 -6.26 6.25 -21.88
C PRO A 23 -5.28 5.09 -21.68
N LYS A 24 -4.09 5.35 -21.14
CA LYS A 24 -3.12 4.30 -20.88
C LYS A 24 -3.54 3.30 -19.78
N ASN A 25 -4.41 3.72 -18.85
CA ASN A 25 -4.90 2.82 -17.80
C ASN A 25 -5.93 1.83 -18.32
N LYS A 26 -6.53 2.11 -19.48
CA LYS A 26 -7.50 1.20 -20.12
C LYS A 26 -6.84 -0.06 -20.69
N ILE A 27 -5.52 -0.08 -20.80
CA ILE A 27 -4.77 -1.26 -21.25
C ILE A 27 -4.81 -2.39 -20.21
N LEU A 28 -5.11 -2.08 -18.94
CA LEU A 28 -5.11 -3.02 -17.84
C LEU A 28 -6.34 -3.94 -17.87
N THR A 29 -6.42 -4.77 -18.90
CA THR A 29 -7.40 -5.85 -18.97
C THR A 29 -6.89 -7.09 -18.26
N PRO A 30 -7.76 -8.05 -17.88
CA PRO A 30 -7.30 -9.32 -17.30
C PRO A 30 -6.25 -10.01 -18.17
N GLU A 31 -6.43 -10.02 -19.49
CA GLU A 31 -5.50 -10.66 -20.43
C GLU A 31 -4.14 -9.96 -20.43
N TYR A 32 -4.12 -8.63 -20.35
CA TYR A 32 -2.89 -7.86 -20.30
C TYR A 32 -2.14 -8.11 -18.97
N ILE A 33 -2.87 -8.19 -17.87
CA ILE A 33 -2.29 -8.44 -16.55
C ILE A 33 -1.66 -9.85 -16.51
N GLU A 34 -2.33 -10.84 -17.08
CA GLU A 34 -1.82 -12.20 -17.13
C GLU A 34 -0.52 -12.33 -17.94
N ARG A 35 -0.33 -11.49 -18.96
CA ARG A 35 0.88 -11.51 -19.81
C ARG A 35 2.09 -10.82 -19.18
N ASN A 36 1.90 -10.06 -18.10
CA ASN A 36 2.96 -9.27 -17.50
C ASN A 36 3.27 -9.76 -16.09
N ASP A 37 4.51 -9.65 -15.68
CA ASP A 37 4.93 -10.10 -14.36
C ASP A 37 4.65 -9.03 -13.28
N GLY A 38 4.84 -9.43 -12.01
CA GLY A 38 4.64 -8.54 -10.89
C GLY A 38 5.57 -7.33 -10.92
N VAL A 39 6.80 -7.49 -11.36
CA VAL A 39 7.76 -6.39 -11.46
C VAL A 39 7.27 -5.31 -12.41
N PHE A 40 6.76 -5.71 -13.58
CA PHE A 40 6.20 -4.78 -14.56
C PHE A 40 5.00 -4.02 -13.98
N LEU A 41 4.08 -4.74 -13.34
CA LEU A 41 2.84 -4.17 -12.81
C LEU A 41 3.13 -3.25 -11.61
N HIS A 42 3.93 -3.69 -10.66
CA HIS A 42 4.25 -2.91 -9.46
C HIS A 42 5.09 -1.67 -9.75
N ARG A 43 5.82 -1.66 -10.85
CA ARG A 43 6.62 -0.50 -11.28
C ARG A 43 5.86 0.42 -12.24
N PHE A 44 4.58 0.15 -12.52
CA PHE A 44 3.75 0.95 -13.43
C PHE A 44 4.39 1.13 -14.82
N LYS A 45 4.96 0.06 -15.38
CA LYS A 45 5.77 0.15 -16.60
C LYS A 45 4.98 0.49 -17.87
N TRP A 46 3.65 0.46 -17.81
CA TRP A 46 2.81 0.95 -18.91
C TRP A 46 2.68 2.48 -18.93
N LEU A 47 3.23 3.16 -17.91
CA LEU A 47 3.19 4.62 -17.77
C LEU A 47 4.60 5.19 -17.81
N LYS A 48 4.70 6.45 -18.27
CA LYS A 48 5.92 7.24 -18.09
C LYS A 48 5.95 7.84 -16.68
N ASP A 49 7.12 8.16 -16.18
CA ASP A 49 7.27 8.71 -14.83
C ASP A 49 6.48 10.01 -14.63
N ASN A 50 6.40 10.86 -15.66
CA ASN A 50 5.62 12.11 -15.59
C ASN A 50 4.10 11.90 -15.63
N GLU A 51 3.64 10.69 -15.84
CA GLU A 51 2.22 10.32 -15.80
C GLU A 51 1.79 9.77 -14.44
N ILE A 52 2.72 9.69 -13.49
CA ILE A 52 2.49 9.21 -12.14
C ILE A 52 2.66 10.39 -11.19
N GLY A 53 1.57 10.76 -10.49
CA GLY A 53 1.61 11.80 -9.47
C GLY A 53 1.89 11.24 -8.09
N ASP A 54 2.15 12.13 -7.14
CA ASP A 54 2.40 11.77 -5.75
C ASP A 54 1.12 11.83 -4.94
N LEU A 55 0.89 10.83 -4.11
CA LEU A 55 -0.13 10.83 -3.09
C LEU A 55 0.53 11.22 -1.76
N ASP A 56 -0.15 12.06 -0.96
CA ASP A 56 0.37 12.44 0.35
C ASP A 56 0.66 11.18 1.17
N LYS A 57 1.82 11.15 1.84
CA LYS A 57 2.27 10.01 2.65
C LYS A 57 1.29 9.62 3.75
N LYS A 58 0.42 10.53 4.17
CA LYS A 58 -0.63 10.24 5.16
C LYS A 58 -1.59 9.17 4.68
N TRP A 59 -1.74 8.98 3.37
CA TRP A 59 -2.61 7.96 2.79
C TRP A 59 -1.95 6.58 2.71
N ASN A 60 -0.68 6.48 3.06
CA ASN A 60 0.04 5.21 3.14
C ASN A 60 1.14 5.33 4.19
N ARG A 61 0.73 5.60 5.43
CA ARG A 61 1.67 5.71 6.55
C ARG A 61 2.19 4.31 6.86
N LEU A 62 3.45 4.08 6.53
CA LEU A 62 4.13 2.83 6.85
C LEU A 62 4.43 2.81 8.35
N ALA A 63 4.05 1.74 9.02
CA ALA A 63 4.08 1.69 10.48
C ALA A 63 5.48 1.90 11.09
N ILE A 64 6.53 1.60 10.33
CA ILE A 64 7.92 1.67 10.82
C ILE A 64 8.72 2.72 10.06
N GLU A 65 8.59 2.79 8.72
CA GLU A 65 9.47 3.57 7.87
C GLU A 65 9.16 5.08 7.83
N TYR A 66 7.95 5.48 8.20
CA TYR A 66 7.51 6.89 8.14
C TYR A 66 7.21 7.43 9.54
N GLU A 67 8.23 7.48 10.39
CA GLU A 67 8.08 7.88 11.80
C GLU A 67 7.66 9.34 11.99
N ASP A 68 7.89 10.21 11.01
CA ASP A 68 7.55 11.63 11.05
C ASP A 68 6.06 11.91 10.83
N ILE A 69 5.26 10.91 10.45
CA ILE A 69 3.84 11.09 10.18
C ILE A 69 3.03 10.62 11.39
N ASN A 70 2.48 11.56 12.16
CA ASN A 70 1.75 11.28 13.39
C ASN A 70 0.22 11.35 13.23
N ASP A 71 -0.27 11.85 12.09
CA ASP A 71 -1.70 12.02 11.81
C ASP A 71 -2.04 11.34 10.47
N PRO A 72 -2.00 10.01 10.42
CA PRO A 72 -2.24 9.28 9.18
C PRO A 72 -3.72 9.20 8.83
N ASN A 73 -4.01 9.19 7.52
CA ASN A 73 -5.33 8.87 6.99
C ASN A 73 -5.48 7.37 6.73
N LEU A 74 -4.38 6.67 6.46
CA LEU A 74 -4.33 5.23 6.28
C LEU A 74 -3.02 4.69 6.84
N ILE A 75 -3.10 3.63 7.62
CA ILE A 75 -1.94 2.99 8.23
C ILE A 75 -1.67 1.66 7.54
N HIS A 76 -0.44 1.49 7.09
CA HIS A 76 0.02 0.26 6.45
C HIS A 76 1.03 -0.45 7.36
N TYR A 77 0.64 -1.57 7.93
CA TYR A 77 1.52 -2.37 8.80
C TYR A 77 2.42 -3.24 7.91
N THR A 78 3.49 -2.66 7.38
CA THR A 78 4.34 -3.23 6.33
C THR A 78 5.00 -4.55 6.68
N LEU A 79 5.41 -4.73 7.94
CA LEU A 79 6.10 -5.94 8.39
C LEU A 79 5.15 -6.98 8.96
N GLY A 80 4.03 -6.54 9.50
CA GLY A 80 3.03 -7.41 10.08
C GLY A 80 2.07 -6.64 10.97
N THR A 81 0.86 -7.14 11.10
CA THR A 81 -0.16 -6.53 11.95
C THR A 81 0.09 -6.82 13.42
N PRO A 82 -0.47 -6.02 14.36
CA PRO A 82 -0.33 -6.26 15.80
C PRO A 82 -0.90 -7.59 16.32
N CYS A 83 -1.59 -8.37 15.48
CA CYS A 83 -2.01 -9.73 15.87
C CYS A 83 -0.82 -10.67 16.06
N PHE A 84 0.30 -10.38 15.41
CA PHE A 84 1.52 -11.15 15.60
C PHE A 84 2.28 -10.65 16.83
N LYS A 85 2.79 -11.58 17.63
CA LYS A 85 3.50 -11.27 18.86
C LYS A 85 4.64 -10.27 18.67
N GLU A 86 5.39 -10.42 17.58
CA GLU A 86 6.53 -9.57 17.23
C GLU A 86 6.15 -8.12 16.95
N TYR A 87 4.91 -7.88 16.53
CA TYR A 87 4.42 -6.55 16.11
C TYR A 87 3.35 -5.98 17.04
N LYS A 88 3.16 -6.59 18.21
CA LYS A 88 2.13 -6.18 19.16
C LYS A 88 2.26 -4.73 19.61
N ASN A 89 3.47 -4.21 19.67
CA ASN A 89 3.76 -2.84 20.10
C ASN A 89 4.28 -1.94 18.97
N THR A 90 4.02 -2.32 17.72
CA THR A 90 4.39 -1.48 16.58
C THR A 90 3.63 -0.14 16.63
N ALA A 91 4.13 0.87 15.89
CA ALA A 91 3.49 2.18 15.80
C ALA A 91 2.02 2.01 15.38
N PHE A 92 1.14 2.77 16.02
CA PHE A 92 -0.31 2.75 15.78
C PHE A 92 -0.99 1.40 16.02
N SER A 93 -0.38 0.51 16.82
CA SER A 93 -1.00 -0.78 17.17
C SER A 93 -2.36 -0.60 17.86
N ASN A 94 -2.55 0.50 18.58
CA ASN A 94 -3.82 0.82 19.25
C ASN A 94 -4.99 0.96 18.26
N TYR A 95 -4.76 1.53 17.08
CA TYR A 95 -5.82 1.64 16.06
C TYR A 95 -6.27 0.26 15.59
N TRP A 96 -5.31 -0.62 15.34
CA TRP A 96 -5.60 -1.99 14.93
C TRP A 96 -6.33 -2.76 16.04
N MET A 97 -5.83 -2.66 17.27
CA MET A 97 -6.43 -3.36 18.41
C MET A 97 -7.85 -2.87 18.69
N ASN A 98 -8.09 -1.56 18.59
CA ASN A 98 -9.43 -1.00 18.77
C ASN A 98 -10.39 -1.52 17.69
N ALA A 99 -9.96 -1.60 16.44
CA ALA A 99 -10.77 -2.16 15.36
C ALA A 99 -11.07 -3.64 15.60
N TYR A 100 -10.08 -4.40 16.07
CA TYR A 100 -10.24 -5.81 16.40
C TYR A 100 -11.26 -6.03 17.53
N GLU A 101 -11.17 -5.24 18.59
CA GLU A 101 -12.11 -5.31 19.70
C GLU A 101 -13.54 -4.98 19.27
N ARG A 102 -13.71 -3.97 18.41
CA ARG A 102 -15.02 -3.63 17.84
C ARG A 102 -15.58 -4.78 17.00
N LEU A 103 -14.73 -5.44 16.22
CA LEU A 103 -15.13 -6.61 15.42
C LEU A 103 -15.61 -7.75 16.33
N LYS A 104 -14.93 -8.00 17.45
CA LYS A 104 -15.31 -9.04 18.42
C LYS A 104 -16.65 -8.76 19.07
N GLN A 105 -17.00 -7.48 19.28
CA GLN A 105 -18.28 -7.07 19.85
C GLN A 105 -19.43 -7.09 18.86
N GLY A 106 -19.11 -7.28 17.58
CA GLY A 106 -20.06 -7.18 16.47
C GLY A 106 -20.32 -5.74 16.06
N PHE A 107 -20.25 -5.48 14.75
CA PHE A 107 -20.62 -4.16 14.22
C PHE A 107 -22.14 -4.01 14.23
N ASN A 108 -22.61 -3.02 14.91
CA ASN A 108 -23.98 -2.55 14.79
C ASN A 108 -23.99 -1.23 14.04
#